data_4b29283955a9adf7f699bfe507887608
#
_entry.id   4b29283955a9adf7f699bfe507887608
#
_cell.length_a   1.000
_cell.length_b   1.000
_cell.length_c   1.000
_cell.angle_alpha   90.00
_cell.angle_beta   90.00
_cell.angle_gamma   90.00
#
_symmetry.space_group_name_H-M   'P 1'
#
loop_
_entity.id
_entity.type
_entity.pdbx_description
1 polymer ?
#
loop_
_entity_poly.entity_id
_entity_poly.type
_entity_poly.pdbx_seq_one_letter_code
_entity_poly.pdbx_strand_id
1 'polypeptide(L)'
;MKKLLLISLIGTLGLLVAADRGSRTIPQPNKPIPKEEIIKFTGQFKDAKLSRDIRILWLYGPEDHGGGEHDYIRIKELFVPMLETVTRVTVEEAYMFPSQDQFDRADLMIQFLHLPDLTDKQFTMYQNYVDGGGSVVSIHESCIIRPIDRANKLAGCIGCSWQGNKDSHWGKFAKGHPLYLKNDHPAFKGLRQSVTLNDESYWDLRKRNNVEVIGAIAPKSDNEKVSFADILKTEGVRSDAFWTYTSGKGRAFGTTTGHYTYTYFDPMYRLILLRGIAWSLKEDPAPFMPLVFHGITDDEGLVGTTDAMMNYKNRRK
;
A
#
# COMPACT_ATOMS: atom_id res chain seq x y z
N MET A 1 15.00 -17.02 66.33
CA MET A 1 14.43 -17.78 65.18
C MET A 1 13.90 -16.75 64.18
N LYS A 2 14.68 -16.42 63.12
CA LYS A 2 14.29 -15.47 62.09
C LYS A 2 13.66 -16.26 60.93
N LYS A 3 12.40 -15.99 60.60
CA LYS A 3 11.72 -16.54 59.43
C LYS A 3 12.14 -15.74 58.20
N LEU A 4 12.81 -16.39 57.27
CA LEU A 4 13.10 -15.87 55.94
C LEU A 4 11.83 -15.97 55.10
N LEU A 5 11.35 -14.85 54.59
CA LEU A 5 10.28 -14.78 53.61
C LEU A 5 10.91 -14.88 52.22
N LEU A 6 10.67 -15.97 51.53
CA LEU A 6 11.09 -16.18 50.12
C LEU A 6 10.04 -15.52 49.21
N ILE A 7 10.36 -14.38 48.65
CA ILE A 7 9.52 -13.75 47.60
C ILE A 7 9.96 -14.36 46.27
N SER A 8 9.10 -15.20 45.73
CA SER A 8 9.24 -15.75 44.38
C SER A 8 8.90 -14.66 43.35
N LEU A 9 9.93 -14.15 42.69
CA LEU A 9 9.80 -13.23 41.56
C LEU A 9 9.56 -14.09 40.31
N ILE A 10 8.29 -14.31 39.92
CA ILE A 10 7.95 -14.88 38.60
C ILE A 10 8.13 -13.75 37.61
N GLY A 11 9.30 -13.69 37.01
CA GLY A 11 9.55 -12.86 35.86
C GLY A 11 8.85 -13.45 34.64
N THR A 12 7.74 -12.84 34.22
CA THR A 12 7.18 -13.07 32.89
C THR A 12 8.19 -12.57 31.85
N LEU A 13 8.91 -13.53 31.27
CA LEU A 13 9.76 -13.29 30.11
C LEU A 13 8.85 -13.03 28.92
N GLY A 14 8.42 -11.78 28.76
CA GLY A 14 7.84 -11.33 27.52
C GLY A 14 8.92 -11.46 26.43
N LEU A 15 8.75 -12.40 25.51
CA LEU A 15 9.50 -12.41 24.28
C LEU A 15 9.15 -11.11 23.53
N LEU A 16 9.93 -10.05 23.80
CA LEU A 16 10.08 -8.95 22.88
C LEU A 16 10.74 -9.55 21.63
N VAL A 17 9.94 -9.79 20.58
CA VAL A 17 10.49 -9.87 19.23
C VAL A 17 11.11 -8.49 19.00
N ALA A 18 12.41 -8.39 19.24
CA ALA A 18 13.18 -7.20 18.92
C ALA A 18 13.05 -7.01 17.41
N ALA A 19 12.26 -6.04 16.99
CA ALA A 19 12.37 -5.51 15.64
C ALA A 19 13.83 -5.11 15.48
N ASP A 20 14.51 -5.73 14.52
CA ASP A 20 15.91 -5.50 14.25
C ASP A 20 16.09 -4.04 13.79
N ARG A 21 16.38 -3.15 14.73
CA ARG A 21 16.70 -1.74 14.48
C ARG A 21 18.12 -1.55 13.91
N GLY A 22 18.82 -2.65 13.62
CA GLY A 22 20.28 -2.65 13.42
C GLY A 22 20.77 -2.73 11.99
N SER A 23 19.95 -3.05 11.01
CA SER A 23 20.43 -3.19 9.63
C SER A 23 19.62 -2.32 8.67
N ARG A 24 20.26 -1.28 8.12
CA ARG A 24 19.76 -0.55 6.93
C ARG A 24 19.92 -1.36 5.65
N THR A 25 19.88 -2.69 5.74
CA THR A 25 19.98 -3.56 4.58
C THR A 25 18.60 -3.69 3.97
N ILE A 26 18.45 -3.18 2.75
CA ILE A 26 17.24 -3.39 1.95
C ILE A 26 17.09 -4.89 1.71
N PRO A 27 15.95 -5.52 2.03
CA PRO A 27 15.73 -6.93 1.75
C PRO A 27 15.83 -7.22 0.25
N GLN A 28 16.09 -8.47 -0.11
CA GLN A 28 16.10 -8.85 -1.51
C GLN A 28 14.67 -8.92 -2.05
N PRO A 29 14.43 -8.42 -3.27
CA PRO A 29 13.12 -8.55 -3.94
C PRO A 29 12.81 -10.02 -4.23
N ASN A 30 11.56 -10.30 -4.55
CA ASN A 30 11.19 -11.57 -5.15
C ASN A 30 11.93 -11.75 -6.48
N LYS A 31 12.31 -12.99 -6.79
CA LYS A 31 12.88 -13.30 -8.10
C LYS A 31 11.86 -13.05 -9.21
N PRO A 32 12.31 -12.58 -10.39
CA PRO A 32 11.44 -12.51 -11.57
C PRO A 32 10.81 -13.87 -11.89
N ILE A 33 9.59 -13.84 -12.39
CA ILE A 33 8.78 -15.03 -12.72
C ILE A 33 8.31 -14.98 -14.17
N PRO A 34 7.96 -16.12 -14.78
CA PRO A 34 7.40 -16.14 -16.13
C PRO A 34 6.13 -15.28 -16.24
N LYS A 35 6.04 -14.49 -17.29
CA LYS A 35 4.91 -13.60 -17.56
C LYS A 35 3.56 -14.34 -17.57
N GLU A 36 3.58 -15.57 -18.08
CA GLU A 36 2.41 -16.44 -18.17
C GLU A 36 1.80 -16.77 -16.81
N GLU A 37 2.60 -16.74 -15.74
CA GLU A 37 2.07 -16.94 -14.38
C GLU A 37 1.20 -15.78 -13.93
N ILE A 38 1.55 -14.55 -14.33
CA ILE A 38 0.78 -13.35 -14.00
C ILE A 38 -0.43 -13.19 -14.93
N ILE A 39 -0.30 -13.56 -16.22
CA ILE A 39 -1.41 -13.51 -17.18
C ILE A 39 -2.63 -14.28 -16.67
N LYS A 40 -2.44 -15.37 -15.93
CA LYS A 40 -3.54 -16.12 -15.30
C LYS A 40 -4.44 -15.26 -14.40
N PHE A 41 -3.90 -14.17 -13.85
CA PHE A 41 -4.61 -13.26 -12.94
C PHE A 41 -5.04 -11.95 -13.59
N THR A 42 -4.35 -11.52 -14.64
CA THR A 42 -4.71 -10.31 -15.38
C THR A 42 -5.83 -10.56 -16.39
N GLY A 43 -6.05 -11.81 -16.75
CA GLY A 43 -6.93 -12.21 -17.83
C GLY A 43 -6.31 -11.97 -19.21
N GLN A 44 -7.00 -12.41 -20.26
CA GLN A 44 -6.67 -11.96 -21.61
C GLN A 44 -7.14 -10.51 -21.74
N PHE A 45 -6.23 -9.63 -22.10
CA PHE A 45 -6.55 -8.22 -22.39
C PHE A 45 -7.45 -8.16 -23.62
N LYS A 46 -8.76 -8.15 -23.39
CA LYS A 46 -9.71 -7.75 -24.42
C LYS A 46 -9.61 -6.24 -24.56
N ASP A 47 -10.06 -5.69 -25.68
CA ASP A 47 -10.15 -4.25 -25.94
C ASP A 47 -11.12 -3.55 -24.95
N ALA A 48 -10.80 -3.65 -23.67
CA ALA A 48 -11.57 -3.04 -22.60
C ALA A 48 -11.24 -1.54 -22.56
N LYS A 49 -12.29 -0.73 -22.50
CA LYS A 49 -12.19 0.72 -22.46
C LYS A 49 -12.77 1.23 -21.15
N LEU A 50 -12.19 2.32 -20.63
CA LEU A 50 -12.80 3.06 -19.53
C LEU A 50 -14.16 3.59 -19.93
N SER A 51 -15.10 3.60 -18.99
CA SER A 51 -16.47 4.08 -19.23
C SER A 51 -16.51 5.59 -19.48
N ARG A 52 -15.54 6.34 -18.97
CA ARG A 52 -15.44 7.79 -19.06
C ARG A 52 -13.98 8.26 -19.09
N ASP A 53 -13.75 9.54 -19.31
CA ASP A 53 -12.46 10.15 -19.10
C ASP A 53 -12.13 10.19 -17.61
N ILE A 54 -10.88 9.90 -17.26
CA ILE A 54 -10.38 9.82 -15.88
C ILE A 54 -9.26 10.85 -15.70
N ARG A 55 -9.38 11.65 -14.65
CA ARG A 55 -8.35 12.59 -14.21
C ARG A 55 -7.76 12.10 -12.91
N ILE A 56 -6.51 11.68 -12.95
CA ILE A 56 -5.74 11.25 -11.78
C ILE A 56 -4.89 12.41 -11.31
N LEU A 57 -4.86 12.63 -10.01
CA LEU A 57 -3.96 13.55 -9.35
C LEU A 57 -2.91 12.74 -8.59
N TRP A 58 -1.65 12.81 -9.03
CA TRP A 58 -0.54 12.17 -8.33
C TRP A 58 0.07 13.13 -7.31
N LEU A 59 -0.04 12.79 -6.03
CA LEU A 59 0.50 13.58 -4.94
C LEU A 59 1.82 12.97 -4.47
N TYR A 60 2.88 13.79 -4.43
CA TYR A 60 4.22 13.38 -4.03
C TYR A 60 4.91 14.45 -3.17
N GLY A 61 6.00 14.09 -2.53
CA GLY A 61 6.78 14.98 -1.65
C GLY A 61 8.28 14.79 -1.78
N PRO A 62 9.06 15.46 -0.91
CA PRO A 62 10.49 15.26 -0.85
C PRO A 62 10.80 13.86 -0.31
N GLU A 63 11.88 13.28 -0.78
CA GLU A 63 12.39 12.02 -0.23
C GLU A 63 12.88 12.22 1.19
N ASP A 64 12.62 11.27 2.07
CA ASP A 64 12.89 11.32 3.51
C ASP A 64 13.69 10.11 4.02
N HIS A 65 13.96 9.13 3.16
CA HIS A 65 14.73 7.93 3.46
C HIS A 65 15.95 7.75 2.54
N GLY A 66 16.69 6.67 2.76
CA GLY A 66 17.81 6.26 1.92
C GLY A 66 17.40 5.81 0.52
N GLY A 67 18.35 5.76 -0.44
CA GLY A 67 18.08 5.29 -1.80
C GLY A 67 17.51 3.88 -1.80
N GLY A 68 16.40 3.68 -2.52
CA GLY A 68 15.66 2.42 -2.56
C GLY A 68 14.54 2.30 -1.53
N GLU A 69 14.38 3.29 -0.65
CA GLU A 69 13.32 3.43 0.34
C GLU A 69 12.61 4.75 0.09
N HIS A 70 11.28 4.80 0.13
CA HIS A 70 10.46 6.02 -0.06
C HIS A 70 10.85 6.87 -1.28
N ASP A 71 11.21 6.23 -2.40
CA ASP A 71 11.59 6.94 -3.63
C ASP A 71 10.36 7.58 -4.31
N TYR A 72 9.73 8.57 -3.65
CA TYR A 72 8.48 9.21 -4.07
C TYR A 72 8.56 9.78 -5.48
N ILE A 73 9.66 10.47 -5.78
CA ILE A 73 9.89 11.10 -7.09
C ILE A 73 10.07 10.03 -8.17
N ARG A 74 10.90 9.02 -7.91
CA ARG A 74 11.16 7.95 -8.87
C ARG A 74 9.92 7.13 -9.19
N ILE A 75 9.11 6.81 -8.18
CA ILE A 75 7.88 6.06 -8.39
C ILE A 75 6.85 6.91 -9.14
N LYS A 76 6.77 8.20 -8.87
CA LYS A 76 6.00 9.14 -9.67
C LYS A 76 6.45 9.13 -11.14
N GLU A 77 7.75 9.26 -11.41
CA GLU A 77 8.32 9.25 -12.76
C GLU A 77 8.08 7.92 -13.51
N LEU A 78 7.91 6.82 -12.78
CA LEU A 78 7.53 5.54 -13.34
C LEU A 78 6.03 5.45 -13.63
N PHE A 79 5.19 5.80 -12.66
CA PHE A 79 3.75 5.54 -12.72
C PHE A 79 2.97 6.58 -13.52
N VAL A 80 3.35 7.86 -13.47
CA VAL A 80 2.62 8.90 -14.20
C VAL A 80 2.62 8.62 -15.71
N PRO A 81 3.77 8.47 -16.39
CA PRO A 81 3.76 8.17 -17.83
C PRO A 81 3.09 6.81 -18.13
N MET A 82 3.26 5.81 -17.24
CA MET A 82 2.65 4.51 -17.41
C MET A 82 1.12 4.60 -17.37
N LEU A 83 0.53 5.32 -16.42
CA LEU A 83 -0.91 5.52 -16.32
C LEU A 83 -1.48 6.27 -17.51
N GLU A 84 -0.75 7.23 -18.06
CA GLU A 84 -1.16 8.00 -19.25
C GLU A 84 -1.16 7.17 -20.55
N THR A 85 -0.55 5.99 -20.56
CA THR A 85 -0.70 5.05 -21.70
C THR A 85 -2.11 4.45 -21.78
N VAL A 86 -2.88 4.49 -20.72
CA VAL A 86 -4.28 4.05 -20.72
C VAL A 86 -5.14 5.10 -21.42
N THR A 87 -5.80 4.70 -22.48
CA THR A 87 -6.70 5.61 -23.22
C THR A 87 -7.75 6.22 -22.29
N ARG A 88 -7.95 7.54 -22.37
CA ARG A 88 -8.86 8.34 -21.54
C ARG A 88 -8.38 8.60 -20.12
N VAL A 89 -7.12 8.32 -19.80
CA VAL A 89 -6.48 8.73 -18.54
C VAL A 89 -5.60 9.94 -18.79
N THR A 90 -5.71 10.95 -17.93
CA THR A 90 -4.78 12.06 -17.79
C THR A 90 -4.29 12.14 -16.36
N VAL A 91 -3.02 12.47 -16.13
CA VAL A 91 -2.45 12.59 -14.82
C VAL A 91 -1.93 14.00 -14.59
N GLU A 92 -2.37 14.64 -13.54
CA GLU A 92 -1.85 15.90 -13.03
C GLU A 92 -1.00 15.61 -11.78
N GLU A 93 0.06 16.38 -11.58
CA GLU A 93 0.94 16.22 -10.42
C GLU A 93 0.70 17.34 -9.40
N ALA A 94 0.76 16.99 -8.10
CA ALA A 94 0.76 17.97 -7.02
C ALA A 94 1.90 17.68 -6.05
N TYR A 95 2.63 18.72 -5.66
CA TYR A 95 3.71 18.62 -4.66
C TYR A 95 3.17 18.96 -3.28
N MET A 96 3.35 18.03 -2.33
CA MET A 96 2.98 18.12 -0.92
C MET A 96 1.47 18.18 -0.64
N PHE A 97 0.73 19.07 -1.25
CA PHE A 97 -0.72 19.19 -1.07
C PHE A 97 -1.38 19.84 -2.29
N PRO A 98 -2.53 19.34 -2.75
CA PRO A 98 -3.23 19.89 -3.92
C PRO A 98 -3.85 21.26 -3.66
N SER A 99 -3.97 22.04 -4.74
CA SER A 99 -4.85 23.22 -4.75
C SER A 99 -6.33 22.82 -4.79
N GLN A 100 -7.23 23.77 -4.49
CA GLN A 100 -8.66 23.53 -4.61
C GLN A 100 -9.05 23.16 -6.05
N ASP A 101 -8.52 23.88 -7.04
CA ASP A 101 -8.78 23.59 -8.45
C ASP A 101 -8.35 22.19 -8.88
N GLN A 102 -7.27 21.65 -8.30
CA GLN A 102 -6.84 20.28 -8.55
C GLN A 102 -7.80 19.27 -7.95
N PHE A 103 -8.26 19.50 -6.72
CA PHE A 103 -9.30 18.67 -6.10
C PHE A 103 -10.60 18.69 -6.90
N ASP A 104 -11.03 19.87 -7.37
CA ASP A 104 -12.30 20.03 -8.11
C ASP A 104 -12.30 19.26 -9.44
N ARG A 105 -11.12 19.02 -10.03
CA ARG A 105 -11.00 18.31 -11.31
C ARG A 105 -10.70 16.82 -11.17
N ALA A 106 -10.11 16.39 -10.04
CA ALA A 106 -9.60 15.03 -9.91
C ALA A 106 -10.72 14.01 -9.61
N ASP A 107 -10.73 12.92 -10.34
CA ASP A 107 -11.56 11.73 -10.03
C ASP A 107 -10.90 10.84 -8.97
N LEU A 108 -9.57 10.76 -9.01
CA LEU A 108 -8.74 9.95 -8.13
C LEU A 108 -7.49 10.72 -7.73
N MET A 109 -7.20 10.78 -6.45
CA MET A 109 -5.89 11.17 -5.94
C MET A 109 -5.09 9.92 -5.53
N ILE A 110 -3.89 9.76 -6.10
CA ILE A 110 -2.92 8.76 -5.65
C ILE A 110 -1.89 9.51 -4.82
N GLN A 111 -1.80 9.20 -3.55
CA GLN A 111 -0.83 9.83 -2.64
C GLN A 111 0.26 8.85 -2.25
N PHE A 112 1.51 9.24 -2.54
CA PHE A 112 2.71 8.53 -2.13
C PHE A 112 3.77 9.54 -1.67
N LEU A 113 3.75 9.84 -0.38
CA LEU A 113 4.63 10.80 0.28
C LEU A 113 4.49 10.67 1.80
N HIS A 114 5.41 11.25 2.55
CA HIS A 114 5.17 11.63 3.94
C HIS A 114 4.27 12.88 3.96
N LEU A 115 3.06 12.76 4.48
CA LEU A 115 2.12 13.90 4.49
C LEU A 115 2.66 15.04 5.37
N PRO A 116 2.61 16.29 4.89
CA PRO A 116 2.97 17.44 5.71
C PRO A 116 1.96 17.65 6.84
N ASP A 117 2.27 18.54 7.79
CA ASP A 117 1.29 19.01 8.75
C ASP A 117 0.19 19.81 8.01
N LEU A 118 -0.97 19.18 7.87
CA LEU A 118 -2.10 19.79 7.19
C LEU A 118 -2.86 20.72 8.14
N THR A 119 -3.16 21.92 7.68
CA THR A 119 -4.05 22.86 8.39
C THR A 119 -5.50 22.35 8.41
N ASP A 120 -6.32 22.89 9.30
CA ASP A 120 -7.75 22.53 9.34
C ASP A 120 -8.47 22.85 8.04
N LYS A 121 -8.07 23.95 7.35
CA LYS A 121 -8.59 24.30 6.03
C LYS A 121 -8.25 23.21 5.01
N GLN A 122 -7.00 22.72 4.99
CA GLN A 122 -6.57 21.64 4.09
C GLN A 122 -7.31 20.33 4.38
N PHE A 123 -7.51 19.97 5.64
CA PHE A 123 -8.36 18.82 5.99
C PHE A 123 -9.81 19.00 5.53
N THR A 124 -10.37 20.19 5.64
CA THR A 124 -11.71 20.49 5.13
C THR A 124 -11.76 20.31 3.60
N MET A 125 -10.77 20.80 2.87
CA MET A 125 -10.66 20.60 1.42
C MET A 125 -10.59 19.10 1.09
N TYR A 126 -9.74 18.36 1.78
CA TYR A 126 -9.57 16.92 1.57
C TYR A 126 -10.87 16.15 1.87
N GLN A 127 -11.51 16.41 3.00
CA GLN A 127 -12.77 15.77 3.38
C GLN A 127 -13.89 16.09 2.36
N ASN A 128 -14.01 17.36 1.94
CA ASN A 128 -14.98 17.76 0.93
C ASN A 128 -14.76 17.05 -0.41
N TYR A 129 -13.49 16.88 -0.81
CA TYR A 129 -13.13 16.12 -2.01
C TYR A 129 -13.64 14.67 -1.93
N VAL A 130 -13.36 13.97 -0.84
CA VAL A 130 -13.78 12.58 -0.68
C VAL A 130 -15.30 12.47 -0.54
N ASP A 131 -15.92 13.31 0.28
CA ASP A 131 -17.37 13.29 0.49
C ASP A 131 -18.15 13.67 -0.79
N GLY A 132 -17.56 14.52 -1.63
CA GLY A 132 -18.07 14.91 -2.94
C GLY A 132 -18.03 13.80 -3.99
N GLY A 133 -17.21 12.79 -3.80
CA GLY A 133 -17.07 11.65 -4.71
C GLY A 133 -15.67 11.42 -5.26
N GLY A 134 -14.70 12.27 -4.93
CA GLY A 134 -13.31 12.06 -5.21
C GLY A 134 -12.78 10.82 -4.52
N SER A 135 -11.96 10.04 -5.18
CA SER A 135 -11.42 8.80 -4.65
C SER A 135 -9.94 8.93 -4.29
N VAL A 136 -9.45 8.05 -3.43
CA VAL A 136 -8.06 8.09 -2.95
C VAL A 136 -7.41 6.71 -3.03
N VAL A 137 -6.17 6.68 -3.50
CA VAL A 137 -5.24 5.56 -3.28
C VAL A 137 -4.14 6.07 -2.36
N SER A 138 -4.07 5.53 -1.13
CA SER A 138 -3.08 5.92 -0.12
C SER A 138 -2.02 4.84 0.01
N ILE A 139 -0.76 5.18 -0.25
CA ILE A 139 0.32 4.22 -0.31
C ILE A 139 1.29 4.47 0.85
N HIS A 140 1.53 3.42 1.63
CA HIS A 140 2.55 3.31 2.66
C HIS A 140 2.51 4.49 3.65
N GLU A 141 3.54 5.32 3.71
CA GLU A 141 3.66 6.43 4.66
C GLU A 141 2.60 7.51 4.48
N SER A 142 1.88 7.51 3.38
CA SER A 142 0.75 8.43 3.19
C SER A 142 -0.43 8.20 4.16
N CYS A 143 -0.40 7.14 4.97
CA CYS A 143 -1.30 6.98 6.11
C CYS A 143 -0.76 7.58 7.41
N ILE A 144 0.42 8.21 7.40
CA ILE A 144 1.04 8.88 8.54
C ILE A 144 0.87 10.39 8.39
N ILE A 145 0.50 11.04 9.48
CA ILE A 145 0.47 12.50 9.57
C ILE A 145 0.96 12.94 10.95
N ARG A 146 1.60 14.09 10.99
CA ARG A 146 2.03 14.74 12.22
C ARG A 146 1.49 16.18 12.25
N PRO A 147 1.07 16.67 13.39
CA PRO A 147 1.00 16.02 14.71
C PRO A 147 -0.04 14.90 14.78
N ILE A 148 0.15 13.96 15.70
CA ILE A 148 -0.59 12.70 15.77
C ILE A 148 -2.08 12.86 16.13
N ASP A 149 -2.45 13.94 16.79
CA ASP A 149 -3.85 14.27 17.07
C ASP A 149 -4.68 14.47 15.80
N ARG A 150 -4.02 14.75 14.66
CA ARG A 150 -4.63 14.84 13.33
C ARG A 150 -4.87 13.49 12.65
N ALA A 151 -4.31 12.41 13.19
CA ALA A 151 -4.49 11.05 12.64
C ALA A 151 -5.97 10.65 12.51
N ASN A 152 -6.82 11.10 13.45
CA ASN A 152 -8.25 10.82 13.36
C ASN A 152 -8.94 11.54 12.17
N LYS A 153 -8.48 12.75 11.81
CA LYS A 153 -8.97 13.48 10.63
C LYS A 153 -8.52 12.74 9.36
N LEU A 154 -7.25 12.33 9.29
CA LEU A 154 -6.75 11.57 8.14
C LEU A 154 -7.49 10.24 7.98
N ALA A 155 -7.71 9.49 9.07
CA ALA A 155 -8.53 8.28 9.03
C ALA A 155 -9.96 8.54 8.51
N GLY A 156 -10.51 9.74 8.75
CA GLY A 156 -11.79 10.18 8.17
C GLY A 156 -11.77 10.22 6.64
N CYS A 157 -10.66 10.61 6.05
CA CYS A 157 -10.49 10.70 4.59
C CYS A 157 -10.17 9.36 3.92
N ILE A 158 -9.29 8.55 4.54
CA ILE A 158 -8.72 7.35 3.89
C ILE A 158 -9.01 6.02 4.61
N GLY A 159 -9.73 6.05 5.72
CA GLY A 159 -10.14 4.87 6.48
C GLY A 159 -9.19 4.47 7.61
N CYS A 160 -7.89 4.47 7.37
CA CYS A 160 -6.86 4.12 8.36
C CYS A 160 -5.80 5.21 8.47
N SER A 161 -5.19 5.34 9.65
CA SER A 161 -4.02 6.19 9.84
C SER A 161 -3.13 5.70 10.99
N TRP A 162 -1.86 6.04 10.92
CA TRP A 162 -0.92 5.85 12.01
C TRP A 162 -1.31 6.69 13.23
N GLN A 163 -1.30 6.08 14.42
CA GLN A 163 -1.74 6.77 15.65
C GLN A 163 -0.60 7.02 16.65
N GLY A 164 0.66 6.92 16.21
CA GLY A 164 1.86 7.18 17.00
C GLY A 164 2.61 5.92 17.39
N ASN A 165 3.89 6.10 17.73
CA ASN A 165 4.82 4.99 18.03
C ASN A 165 4.48 4.21 19.32
N LYS A 166 3.52 4.66 20.11
CA LYS A 166 3.03 3.91 21.27
C LYS A 166 1.94 2.92 20.92
N ASP A 167 1.15 3.26 19.89
CA ASP A 167 -0.09 2.57 19.56
C ASP A 167 -0.04 1.90 18.19
N SER A 168 0.77 2.43 17.26
CA SER A 168 1.01 1.81 15.95
C SER A 168 2.46 1.35 15.83
N HIS A 169 2.68 0.28 15.07
CA HIS A 169 3.96 -0.38 14.93
C HIS A 169 4.30 -0.61 13.46
N TRP A 170 5.57 -0.75 13.16
CA TRP A 170 6.07 -1.06 11.84
C TRP A 170 7.12 -2.17 11.87
N GLY A 171 7.30 -2.84 10.75
CA GLY A 171 8.33 -3.86 10.62
C GLY A 171 8.44 -4.43 9.22
N LYS A 172 9.57 -5.08 8.99
CA LYS A 172 9.88 -5.75 7.73
C LYS A 172 9.30 -7.15 7.74
N PHE A 173 8.44 -7.42 6.76
CA PHE A 173 7.84 -8.73 6.56
C PHE A 173 8.48 -9.41 5.36
N ALA A 174 8.80 -10.68 5.51
CA ALA A 174 9.44 -11.49 4.49
C ALA A 174 8.94 -12.95 4.58
N LYS A 175 9.79 -13.87 4.21
CA LYS A 175 9.52 -15.31 4.26
C LYS A 175 8.93 -15.73 5.62
N GLY A 176 7.76 -16.36 5.58
CA GLY A 176 7.03 -16.82 6.78
C GLY A 176 5.84 -15.94 7.16
N HIS A 177 5.71 -14.75 6.55
CA HIS A 177 4.55 -13.87 6.70
C HIS A 177 3.99 -13.54 5.31
N PRO A 178 3.23 -14.43 4.69
CA PRO A 178 2.61 -14.14 3.40
C PRO A 178 1.57 -13.02 3.53
N LEU A 179 1.37 -12.31 2.44
CA LEU A 179 0.22 -11.44 2.25
C LEU A 179 -0.97 -12.30 1.84
N TYR A 180 -1.96 -12.42 2.70
CA TYR A 180 -3.24 -13.05 2.41
C TYR A 180 -4.20 -12.03 1.80
N LEU A 181 -4.96 -12.46 0.80
CA LEU A 181 -5.87 -11.60 0.03
C LEU A 181 -7.31 -12.09 0.19
N LYS A 182 -8.23 -11.15 0.42
CA LYS A 182 -9.67 -11.39 0.37
C LYS A 182 -10.10 -11.50 -1.10
N ASN A 183 -9.87 -12.68 -1.69
CA ASN A 183 -10.01 -12.90 -3.14
C ASN A 183 -11.47 -12.99 -3.65
N ASP A 184 -12.45 -12.87 -2.76
CA ASP A 184 -13.87 -12.64 -3.09
C ASP A 184 -14.25 -11.15 -3.14
N HIS A 185 -13.38 -10.26 -2.63
CA HIS A 185 -13.60 -8.81 -2.75
C HIS A 185 -13.42 -8.34 -4.22
N PRO A 186 -14.26 -7.41 -4.74
CA PRO A 186 -14.19 -6.96 -6.14
C PRO A 186 -12.81 -6.55 -6.63
N ALA A 187 -12.02 -5.86 -5.79
CA ALA A 187 -10.64 -5.46 -6.15
C ALA A 187 -9.71 -6.66 -6.33
N PHE A 188 -9.94 -7.78 -5.64
CA PHE A 188 -9.03 -8.93 -5.61
C PHE A 188 -9.65 -10.20 -6.18
N LYS A 189 -10.85 -10.10 -6.76
CA LYS A 189 -11.56 -11.24 -7.32
C LYS A 189 -10.71 -12.04 -8.30
N GLY A 190 -10.57 -13.33 -8.04
CA GLY A 190 -9.82 -14.26 -8.87
C GLY A 190 -8.29 -14.24 -8.64
N LEU A 191 -7.77 -13.43 -7.71
CA LEU A 191 -6.36 -13.52 -7.29
C LEU A 191 -6.11 -14.76 -6.43
N ARG A 192 -4.84 -15.11 -6.26
CA ARG A 192 -4.42 -16.13 -5.29
C ARG A 192 -4.85 -15.73 -3.88
N GLN A 193 -5.10 -16.72 -3.03
CA GLN A 193 -5.43 -16.47 -1.62
C GLN A 193 -4.25 -15.86 -0.86
N SER A 194 -3.02 -16.17 -1.23
CA SER A 194 -1.83 -15.58 -0.65
C SER A 194 -0.71 -15.42 -1.66
N VAL A 195 0.13 -14.41 -1.40
CA VAL A 195 1.34 -14.11 -2.17
C VAL A 195 2.48 -13.78 -1.21
N THR A 196 3.73 -13.96 -1.66
CA THR A 196 4.89 -13.48 -0.90
C THR A 196 5.16 -12.03 -1.30
N LEU A 197 5.28 -11.17 -0.30
CA LEU A 197 5.71 -9.78 -0.47
C LEU A 197 6.79 -9.48 0.56
N ASN A 198 8.00 -9.17 0.10
CA ASN A 198 9.11 -8.77 0.96
C ASN A 198 9.08 -7.25 1.09
N ASP A 199 8.39 -6.74 2.11
CA ASP A 199 8.23 -5.31 2.28
C ASP A 199 8.15 -4.93 3.76
N GLU A 200 8.20 -3.65 4.03
CA GLU A 200 7.81 -3.08 5.32
C GLU A 200 6.29 -2.87 5.33
N SER A 201 5.71 -3.01 6.50
CA SER A 201 4.28 -2.77 6.69
C SER A 201 4.00 -2.25 8.10
N TYR A 202 2.84 -1.64 8.29
CA TYR A 202 2.39 -1.09 9.56
C TYR A 202 1.23 -1.90 10.13
N TRP A 203 1.12 -1.96 11.46
CA TRP A 203 -0.02 -2.58 12.13
C TRP A 203 -0.49 -1.74 13.32
N ASP A 204 -1.65 -2.12 13.90
CA ASP A 204 -2.34 -1.38 14.96
C ASP A 204 -2.65 0.07 14.54
N LEU A 205 -3.06 0.26 13.29
CA LEU A 205 -3.51 1.55 12.81
C LEU A 205 -4.87 1.93 13.43
N ARG A 206 -5.10 3.23 13.60
CA ARG A 206 -6.43 3.77 13.82
C ARG A 206 -7.30 3.47 12.61
N LYS A 207 -8.44 2.82 12.83
CA LYS A 207 -9.40 2.46 11.77
C LYS A 207 -10.75 3.10 12.01
N ARG A 208 -11.42 3.50 10.93
CA ARG A 208 -12.84 3.86 10.95
C ARG A 208 -13.69 2.58 10.98
N ASN A 209 -14.92 2.67 11.53
CA ASN A 209 -15.77 1.48 11.74
C ASN A 209 -16.18 0.76 10.44
N ASN A 210 -16.24 1.49 9.33
CA ASN A 210 -16.63 0.96 8.01
C ASN A 210 -15.44 0.66 7.09
N VAL A 211 -14.24 0.52 7.66
CA VAL A 211 -13.07 0.01 6.93
C VAL A 211 -13.23 -1.49 6.72
N GLU A 212 -13.07 -1.93 5.49
CA GLU A 212 -12.96 -3.34 5.13
C GLU A 212 -11.50 -3.69 4.87
N VAL A 213 -10.91 -4.55 5.70
CA VAL A 213 -9.58 -5.11 5.45
C VAL A 213 -9.70 -6.16 4.36
N ILE A 214 -8.95 -6.00 3.29
CA ILE A 214 -8.97 -6.89 2.12
C ILE A 214 -7.65 -7.58 1.84
N GLY A 215 -6.57 -7.18 2.53
CA GLY A 215 -5.27 -7.84 2.51
C GLY A 215 -4.60 -7.77 3.87
N ALA A 216 -4.05 -8.90 4.35
CA ALA A 216 -3.38 -8.96 5.63
C ALA A 216 -2.06 -9.73 5.53
N ILE A 217 -1.00 -9.17 6.10
CA ILE A 217 0.27 -9.87 6.30
C ILE A 217 0.22 -10.49 7.69
N ALA A 218 0.35 -11.81 7.76
CA ALA A 218 0.23 -12.58 8.99
C ALA A 218 1.17 -13.80 8.97
N PRO A 219 1.44 -14.44 10.14
CA PRO A 219 2.16 -15.69 10.19
C PRO A 219 1.56 -16.72 9.23
N LYS A 220 2.43 -17.54 8.63
CA LYS A 220 1.99 -18.60 7.72
C LYS A 220 1.07 -19.58 8.44
N SER A 221 -0.10 -19.80 7.87
CA SER A 221 -1.02 -20.84 8.35
C SER A 221 -0.57 -22.22 7.85
N ASP A 222 -0.65 -23.23 8.72
CA ASP A 222 -0.46 -24.63 8.34
C ASP A 222 -1.69 -25.19 7.60
N ASN A 223 -2.82 -24.51 7.68
CA ASN A 223 -4.03 -24.87 6.94
C ASN A 223 -4.04 -24.16 5.57
N GLU A 224 -3.84 -24.91 4.50
CA GLU A 224 -3.86 -24.40 3.12
C GLU A 224 -5.23 -23.82 2.70
N LYS A 225 -6.31 -24.22 3.40
CA LYS A 225 -7.68 -23.76 3.13
C LYS A 225 -8.16 -22.75 4.19
N VAL A 226 -7.24 -22.09 4.89
CA VAL A 226 -7.60 -21.08 5.89
C VAL A 226 -8.42 -19.97 5.25
N SER A 227 -9.54 -19.59 5.88
CA SER A 227 -10.35 -18.47 5.38
C SER A 227 -9.67 -17.13 5.70
N PHE A 228 -9.95 -16.09 4.88
CA PHE A 228 -9.46 -14.75 5.17
C PHE A 228 -9.96 -14.23 6.52
N ALA A 229 -11.18 -14.60 6.91
CA ALA A 229 -11.73 -14.25 8.22
C ALA A 229 -10.96 -14.89 9.40
N ASP A 230 -10.41 -16.10 9.21
CA ASP A 230 -9.58 -16.74 10.23
C ASP A 230 -8.18 -16.12 10.28
N ILE A 231 -7.63 -15.69 9.12
CA ILE A 231 -6.39 -14.90 9.08
C ILE A 231 -6.54 -13.62 9.89
N LEU A 232 -7.68 -12.95 9.82
CA LEU A 232 -7.93 -11.73 10.60
C LEU A 232 -8.03 -11.98 12.12
N LYS A 233 -8.13 -13.24 12.57
CA LYS A 233 -8.14 -13.64 13.98
C LYS A 233 -6.82 -14.26 14.44
N THR A 234 -5.82 -14.38 13.55
CA THR A 234 -4.52 -14.97 13.88
C THR A 234 -3.86 -14.20 15.03
N GLU A 235 -3.39 -14.94 16.03
CA GLU A 235 -2.58 -14.36 17.11
C GLU A 235 -1.18 -13.98 16.62
N GLY A 236 -0.58 -12.98 17.25
CA GLY A 236 0.74 -12.48 16.93
C GLY A 236 0.71 -11.23 16.03
N VAL A 237 1.84 -10.90 15.44
CA VAL A 237 1.98 -9.72 14.62
C VAL A 237 1.26 -9.91 13.28
N ARG A 238 0.26 -9.08 13.05
CA ARG A 238 -0.51 -9.01 11.82
C ARG A 238 -0.65 -7.57 11.35
N SER A 239 -0.34 -7.33 10.09
CA SER A 239 -0.62 -6.06 9.45
C SER A 239 -1.90 -6.15 8.61
N ASP A 240 -2.83 -5.22 8.79
CA ASP A 240 -3.95 -4.97 7.89
C ASP A 240 -3.41 -4.21 6.68
N ALA A 241 -2.72 -4.95 5.79
CA ALA A 241 -1.84 -4.40 4.76
C ALA A 241 -2.58 -3.68 3.63
N PHE A 242 -3.82 -4.09 3.34
CA PHE A 242 -4.67 -3.45 2.34
C PHE A 242 -6.09 -3.29 2.88
N TRP A 243 -6.68 -2.14 2.64
CA TRP A 243 -8.06 -1.88 3.04
C TRP A 243 -8.81 -1.08 1.98
N THR A 244 -10.14 -1.16 2.09
CA THR A 244 -11.07 -0.28 1.39
C THR A 244 -11.92 0.48 2.40
N TYR A 245 -12.33 1.67 2.00
CA TYR A 245 -13.14 2.56 2.81
C TYR A 245 -14.02 3.42 1.91
N THR A 246 -15.20 3.78 2.41
CA THR A 246 -16.09 4.70 1.72
C THR A 246 -16.44 5.85 2.65
N SER A 247 -16.20 7.09 2.20
CA SER A 247 -16.61 8.32 2.87
C SER A 247 -17.47 9.13 1.90
N GLY A 248 -18.68 9.50 2.33
CA GLY A 248 -19.60 10.15 1.43
C GLY A 248 -19.85 9.37 0.15
N LYS A 249 -19.53 9.96 -1.00
CA LYS A 249 -19.60 9.32 -2.33
C LYS A 249 -18.27 8.78 -2.83
N GLY A 250 -17.15 9.13 -2.17
CA GLY A 250 -15.80 8.74 -2.54
C GLY A 250 -15.41 7.39 -1.98
N ARG A 251 -14.35 6.82 -2.57
CA ARG A 251 -13.74 5.56 -2.15
C ARG A 251 -12.27 5.76 -1.82
N ALA A 252 -11.78 5.07 -0.80
CA ALA A 252 -10.35 4.99 -0.53
C ALA A 252 -9.89 3.53 -0.60
N PHE A 253 -8.80 3.30 -1.30
CA PHE A 253 -8.01 2.08 -1.27
C PHE A 253 -6.68 2.41 -0.63
N GLY A 254 -6.34 1.75 0.46
CA GLY A 254 -5.11 2.03 1.18
C GLY A 254 -4.23 0.81 1.33
N THR A 255 -2.94 1.05 1.45
CA THR A 255 -1.95 0.03 1.75
C THR A 255 -0.87 0.55 2.68
N THR A 256 -0.43 -0.30 3.61
CA THR A 256 0.75 -0.07 4.46
C THR A 256 2.05 -0.53 3.82
N THR A 257 1.99 -1.20 2.65
CA THR A 257 3.16 -1.67 1.89
C THR A 257 3.55 -0.66 0.82
N GLY A 258 4.76 -0.79 0.28
CA GLY A 258 5.31 0.11 -0.72
C GLY A 258 6.49 0.94 -0.20
N HIS A 259 7.16 0.45 0.85
CA HIS A 259 8.36 1.07 1.42
C HIS A 259 9.53 1.05 0.46
N TYR A 260 9.79 -0.14 -0.14
CA TYR A 260 10.94 -0.32 -1.02
C TYR A 260 10.61 -0.03 -2.46
N THR A 261 11.54 0.60 -3.17
CA THR A 261 11.39 0.88 -4.61
C THR A 261 11.16 -0.38 -5.42
N TYR A 262 11.82 -1.50 -5.08
CA TYR A 262 11.66 -2.76 -5.81
C TYR A 262 10.23 -3.33 -5.72
N THR A 263 9.47 -2.99 -4.69
CA THR A 263 8.08 -3.43 -4.54
C THR A 263 7.22 -2.98 -5.72
N TYR A 264 7.51 -1.81 -6.28
CA TYR A 264 6.80 -1.28 -7.45
C TYR A 264 7.19 -1.96 -8.78
N PHE A 265 8.19 -2.82 -8.76
CA PHE A 265 8.57 -3.68 -9.89
C PHE A 265 8.15 -5.15 -9.67
N ASP A 266 7.54 -5.48 -8.53
CA ASP A 266 6.91 -6.78 -8.31
C ASP A 266 5.57 -6.83 -9.09
N PRO A 267 5.39 -7.80 -10.01
CA PRO A 267 4.20 -7.83 -10.86
C PRO A 267 2.92 -8.10 -10.06
N MET A 268 3.00 -8.85 -8.96
CA MET A 268 1.83 -9.11 -8.13
C MET A 268 1.43 -7.87 -7.33
N TYR A 269 2.40 -7.11 -6.80
CA TYR A 269 2.11 -5.85 -6.14
C TYR A 269 1.48 -4.83 -7.10
N ARG A 270 2.04 -4.69 -8.32
CA ARG A 270 1.44 -3.83 -9.36
C ARG A 270 0.02 -4.25 -9.70
N LEU A 271 -0.22 -5.55 -9.86
CA LEU A 271 -1.55 -6.08 -10.14
C LEU A 271 -2.55 -5.68 -9.04
N ILE A 272 -2.17 -5.84 -7.78
CA ILE A 272 -2.98 -5.46 -6.62
C ILE A 272 -3.25 -3.95 -6.63
N LEU A 273 -2.21 -3.14 -6.81
CA LEU A 273 -2.32 -1.67 -6.80
C LEU A 273 -3.20 -1.15 -7.95
N LEU A 274 -3.00 -1.64 -9.18
CA LEU A 274 -3.78 -1.24 -10.35
C LEU A 274 -5.25 -1.67 -10.23
N ARG A 275 -5.54 -2.81 -9.64
CA ARG A 275 -6.91 -3.21 -9.33
C ARG A 275 -7.53 -2.33 -8.23
N GLY A 276 -6.76 -1.91 -7.25
CA GLY A 276 -7.17 -0.94 -6.25
C GLY A 276 -7.52 0.42 -6.86
N ILE A 277 -6.72 0.89 -7.83
CA ILE A 277 -6.98 2.10 -8.63
C ILE A 277 -8.32 1.96 -9.37
N ALA A 278 -8.51 0.87 -10.13
CA ALA A 278 -9.74 0.63 -10.87
C ALA A 278 -10.98 0.55 -9.94
N TRP A 279 -10.85 -0.15 -8.82
CA TRP A 279 -11.92 -0.24 -7.82
C TRP A 279 -12.30 1.14 -7.24
N SER A 280 -11.30 1.97 -6.93
CA SER A 280 -11.52 3.34 -6.43
C SER A 280 -12.26 4.20 -7.45
N LEU A 281 -11.93 4.05 -8.72
CA LEU A 281 -12.55 4.75 -9.85
C LEU A 281 -13.94 4.20 -10.23
N LYS A 282 -14.36 3.06 -9.68
CA LYS A 282 -15.57 2.31 -10.06
C LYS A 282 -15.54 1.83 -11.52
N GLU A 283 -14.34 1.55 -12.03
CA GLU A 283 -14.08 1.10 -13.41
C GLU A 283 -13.70 -0.38 -13.46
N ASP A 284 -13.81 -0.98 -14.65
CA ASP A 284 -13.25 -2.31 -14.92
C ASP A 284 -11.71 -2.24 -14.81
N PRO A 285 -11.05 -3.19 -14.14
CA PRO A 285 -9.59 -3.21 -14.06
C PRO A 285 -8.91 -3.53 -15.41
N ALA A 286 -9.60 -4.14 -16.37
CA ALA A 286 -8.99 -4.64 -17.60
C ALA A 286 -8.18 -3.59 -18.39
N PRO A 287 -8.59 -2.32 -18.53
CA PRO A 287 -7.77 -1.28 -19.19
C PRO A 287 -6.41 -1.05 -18.53
N PHE A 288 -6.28 -1.31 -17.22
CA PHE A 288 -5.05 -1.11 -16.46
C PHE A 288 -4.14 -2.35 -16.45
N MET A 289 -4.63 -3.53 -16.82
CA MET A 289 -3.89 -4.78 -16.68
C MET A 289 -2.62 -4.87 -17.54
N PRO A 290 -2.55 -4.29 -18.76
CA PRO A 290 -1.28 -4.22 -19.50
C PRO A 290 -0.15 -3.55 -18.74
N LEU A 291 -0.46 -2.58 -17.86
CA LEU A 291 0.51 -1.83 -17.07
C LEU A 291 1.26 -2.69 -16.06
N VAL A 292 0.71 -3.85 -15.68
CA VAL A 292 1.39 -4.80 -14.79
C VAL A 292 2.76 -5.18 -15.33
N PHE A 293 2.90 -5.24 -16.67
CA PHE A 293 4.12 -5.67 -17.35
C PHE A 293 5.01 -4.52 -17.83
N HIS A 294 4.54 -3.29 -17.70
CA HIS A 294 5.22 -2.12 -18.28
C HIS A 294 6.59 -1.90 -17.63
N GLY A 295 7.66 -1.96 -18.44
CA GLY A 295 9.03 -1.69 -18.00
C GLY A 295 9.62 -2.70 -17.01
N ILE A 296 8.99 -3.87 -16.82
CA ILE A 296 9.48 -4.94 -15.93
C ILE A 296 9.53 -6.33 -16.60
N THR A 297 9.29 -6.39 -17.89
CA THR A 297 9.48 -7.62 -18.67
C THR A 297 10.85 -7.55 -19.32
N ASP A 298 11.65 -8.60 -19.14
CA ASP A 298 12.96 -8.75 -19.79
C ASP A 298 12.85 -9.45 -21.16
N ASP A 299 14.00 -9.64 -21.83
CA ASP A 299 14.07 -10.26 -23.15
C ASP A 299 13.72 -11.77 -23.12
N GLU A 300 13.79 -12.41 -21.95
CA GLU A 300 13.44 -13.81 -21.72
C GLU A 300 11.96 -14.01 -21.38
N GLY A 301 11.20 -12.91 -21.26
CA GLY A 301 9.78 -12.92 -20.88
C GLY A 301 9.53 -13.11 -19.37
N LEU A 302 10.56 -12.92 -18.54
CA LEU A 302 10.40 -12.86 -17.09
C LEU A 302 9.92 -11.47 -16.67
N VAL A 303 9.09 -11.41 -15.66
CA VAL A 303 8.60 -10.15 -15.09
C VAL A 303 8.99 -10.01 -13.63
N GLY A 304 9.46 -8.84 -13.25
CA GLY A 304 9.86 -8.54 -11.89
C GLY A 304 11.02 -7.55 -11.78
N THR A 305 11.57 -7.46 -10.58
CA THR A 305 12.71 -6.61 -10.27
C THR A 305 14.00 -7.22 -10.81
N THR A 306 14.76 -6.44 -11.57
CA THR A 306 16.10 -6.83 -12.06
C THR A 306 17.20 -6.12 -11.27
N ASP A 307 18.44 -6.61 -11.35
CA ASP A 307 19.61 -5.97 -10.71
C ASP A 307 19.81 -4.52 -11.17
N ALA A 308 19.51 -4.22 -12.44
CA ALA A 308 19.57 -2.86 -12.97
C ALA A 308 18.58 -1.92 -12.29
N MET A 309 17.40 -2.42 -11.94
CA MET A 309 16.38 -1.68 -11.20
C MET A 309 16.76 -1.47 -9.73
N MET A 310 17.59 -2.36 -9.16
CA MET A 310 18.09 -2.30 -7.78
C MET A 310 19.28 -1.35 -7.60
N ASN A 311 19.85 -0.82 -8.68
CA ASN A 311 21.06 0.00 -8.59
C ASN A 311 20.75 1.45 -8.17
N TYR A 312 20.55 1.66 -6.88
CA TYR A 312 20.26 2.99 -6.29
C TYR A 312 21.49 3.84 -6.02
N LYS A 313 22.70 3.22 -5.97
CA LYS A 313 23.92 3.87 -5.46
C LYS A 313 24.40 5.06 -6.28
N ASN A 314 23.97 5.18 -7.54
CA ASN A 314 24.49 6.20 -8.46
C ASN A 314 23.57 7.42 -8.66
N ARG A 315 22.45 7.55 -7.93
CA ARG A 315 21.44 8.60 -8.19
C ARG A 315 21.36 9.72 -7.14
N ARG A 316 22.19 9.66 -6.11
CA ARG A 316 22.35 10.78 -5.16
C ARG A 316 23.62 11.54 -5.46
N LYS A 317 23.53 12.52 -6.31
CA LYS A 317 24.43 13.68 -6.33
C LYS A 317 23.60 14.95 -6.35
#